data_5f0a3c1f38b3952ea23f71d9c6f667d1
#
_entry.id   5f0a3c1f38b3952ea23f71d9c6f667d1
#
_cell.length_a   1.000
_cell.length_b   1.000
_cell.length_c   1.000
_cell.angle_alpha   90.00
_cell.angle_beta   90.00
_cell.angle_gamma   90.00
#
_symmetry.space_group_name_H-M   'P 1'
#
loop_
_entity.id
_entity.type
_entity.pdbx_description
1 polymer ?
#
loop_
_entity_poly.entity_id
_entity_poly.type
_entity_poly.pdbx_seq_one_letter_code
_entity_poly.pdbx_strand_id
1 'polypeptide(L)' 'MTKTRIALIQMKMSSDQKKNMSSAIKRIREACKKKAKVICLPELFLSNYFCQQEKHSNFDLAEKIPGKTTNIFCSLAKEL' A
#
# COMPACT_ATOMS: atom_id res chain seq x y z
N MET A 1 12.74 -22.03 18.54
CA MET A 1 12.76 -21.39 17.23
C MET A 1 11.70 -20.30 17.19
N THR A 2 12.08 -19.07 16.83
CA THR A 2 11.17 -17.95 16.73
C THR A 2 10.52 -17.94 15.35
N LYS A 3 9.20 -17.79 15.31
CA LYS A 3 8.45 -17.66 14.05
C LYS A 3 7.98 -16.23 13.89
N THR A 4 8.04 -15.72 12.67
CA THR A 4 7.53 -14.41 12.32
C THR A 4 6.35 -14.57 11.36
N ARG A 5 5.24 -13.92 11.70
CA ARG A 5 4.05 -13.92 10.84
C ARG A 5 4.17 -12.79 9.83
N ILE A 6 4.07 -13.17 8.57
CA ILE A 6 4.12 -12.24 7.44
C ILE A 6 2.76 -12.22 6.77
N ALA A 7 2.28 -11.03 6.42
CA ALA A 7 1.04 -10.87 5.66
C ALA A 7 1.36 -10.40 4.25
N LEU A 8 0.79 -11.07 3.26
CA LEU A 8 0.83 -10.66 1.87
C LEU A 8 -0.57 -10.15 1.51
N ILE A 9 -0.67 -8.89 1.13
CA ILE A 9 -1.95 -8.27 0.83
C ILE A 9 -2.18 -8.30 -0.67
N GLN A 10 -3.33 -8.87 -1.07
CA GLN A 10 -3.82 -8.80 -2.44
C GLN A 10 -5.11 -8.01 -2.43
N MET A 11 -5.24 -7.06 -3.34
CA MET A 11 -6.41 -6.21 -3.41
C MET A 11 -6.69 -5.81 -4.85
N LYS A 12 -7.98 -5.59 -5.13
CA LYS A 12 -8.40 -5.07 -6.43
C LYS A 12 -8.10 -3.58 -6.49
N MET A 13 -7.45 -3.15 -7.56
CA MET A 13 -7.15 -1.74 -7.76
C MET A 13 -8.29 -1.04 -8.48
N SER A 14 -8.46 0.24 -8.16
CA SER A 14 -9.36 1.13 -8.87
C SER A 14 -8.56 2.31 -9.39
N SER A 15 -9.19 3.15 -10.23
CA SER A 15 -8.59 4.39 -10.68
C SER A 15 -8.58 5.48 -9.61
N ASP A 16 -9.32 5.27 -8.52
CA ASP A 16 -9.42 6.23 -7.40
C ASP A 16 -8.34 5.92 -6.36
N GLN A 17 -7.32 6.79 -6.30
CA GLN A 17 -6.21 6.62 -5.35
C GLN A 17 -6.67 6.62 -3.89
N LYS A 18 -7.70 7.41 -3.57
CA LYS A 18 -8.21 7.47 -2.20
C LYS A 18 -8.83 6.14 -1.78
N LYS A 19 -9.57 5.50 -2.68
CA LYS A 19 -10.13 4.18 -2.43
C LYS A 19 -9.04 3.13 -2.26
N ASN A 20 -8.02 3.19 -3.10
CA ASN A 20 -6.88 2.27 -3.02
C ASN A 20 -6.15 2.42 -1.69
N MET A 21 -5.91 3.66 -1.26
CA MET A 21 -5.27 3.94 0.01
C MET A 21 -6.11 3.45 1.19
N SER A 22 -7.41 3.72 1.20
CA SER A 22 -8.31 3.27 2.26
C SER A 22 -8.36 1.74 2.34
N SER A 23 -8.41 1.08 1.19
CA SER A 23 -8.40 -0.37 1.12
C SER A 23 -7.09 -0.95 1.68
N ALA A 24 -5.96 -0.36 1.30
CA ALA A 24 -4.66 -0.79 1.81
C ALA A 24 -4.57 -0.65 3.33
N ILE A 25 -4.97 0.49 3.87
CA ILE A 25 -4.95 0.74 5.32
C ILE A 25 -5.83 -0.26 6.07
N LYS A 26 -7.03 -0.50 5.56
CA LYS A 26 -7.96 -1.47 6.16
C LYS A 26 -7.33 -2.85 6.25
N ARG A 27 -6.71 -3.32 5.17
CA ARG A 27 -6.09 -4.64 5.13
C ARG A 27 -4.86 -4.73 6.01
N ILE A 28 -4.09 -3.64 6.11
CA ILE A 28 -2.95 -3.57 7.03
C ILE A 28 -3.42 -3.72 8.49
N ARG A 29 -4.49 -3.01 8.86
CA ARG A 29 -5.04 -3.11 10.20
C ARG A 29 -5.57 -4.51 10.51
N GLU A 30 -6.21 -5.16 9.53
CA GLU A 30 -6.67 -6.54 9.67
C GLU A 30 -5.49 -7.50 9.89
N ALA A 31 -4.42 -7.33 9.12
CA ALA A 31 -3.21 -8.15 9.26
C ALA A 31 -2.56 -7.98 10.64
N CYS A 32 -2.53 -6.74 11.15
CA CYS A 32 -2.00 -6.48 12.48
C CYS A 32 -2.84 -7.11 13.59
N LYS A 33 -4.16 -7.14 13.43
CA LYS A 33 -5.04 -7.85 14.36
C LYS A 33 -4.74 -9.35 14.38
N LYS A 34 -4.27 -9.90 13.27
CA LYS A 34 -3.84 -11.29 13.17
C LYS A 34 -2.36 -11.48 13.55
N LYS A 35 -1.76 -10.45 14.15
CA LYS A 35 -0.39 -10.46 14.69
C LYS A 35 0.70 -10.59 13.64
N ALA A 36 0.47 -10.08 12.43
CA ALA A 36 1.51 -9.98 11.41
C ALA A 36 2.56 -8.94 11.83
N LYS A 37 3.83 -9.26 11.64
CA LYS A 37 4.95 -8.37 11.94
C LYS A 37 5.50 -7.68 10.71
N VAL A 38 5.41 -8.34 9.56
CA VAL A 38 5.83 -7.80 8.27
C VAL A 38 4.64 -7.86 7.33
N ILE A 39 4.37 -6.75 6.65
CA ILE A 39 3.23 -6.65 5.75
C ILE A 39 3.74 -6.17 4.40
N CYS A 40 3.39 -6.92 3.36
CA CYS A 40 3.77 -6.63 1.98
C CYS A 40 2.55 -6.26 1.17
N LEU A 41 2.60 -5.09 0.54
CA LEU A 41 1.54 -4.60 -0.33
C LEU A 41 1.82 -5.00 -1.78
N PRO A 42 0.80 -5.00 -2.66
CA PRO A 42 1.02 -5.23 -4.07
C PRO A 42 1.88 -4.13 -4.68
N GLU A 43 2.63 -4.46 -5.71
CA GLU A 43 3.30 -3.46 -6.54
C GLU A 43 2.27 -2.51 -7.13
N LEU A 44 2.55 -1.20 -7.12
CA LEU A 44 1.66 -0.17 -7.66
C LEU A 44 0.25 -0.22 -7.07
N PHE A 45 0.17 -0.29 -5.75
CA PHE A 45 -1.12 -0.47 -5.06
C PHE A 45 -2.05 0.76 -5.07
N LEU A 46 -1.53 1.95 -5.42
CA LEU A 46 -2.34 3.18 -5.45
C LEU A 46 -3.09 3.39 -6.75
N SER A 47 -2.74 2.69 -7.80
CA SER A 47 -3.33 2.88 -9.11
C SER A 47 -3.47 1.56 -9.85
N ASN A 48 -4.21 1.59 -10.96
CA ASN A 48 -4.19 0.48 -11.90
C ASN A 48 -2.77 0.28 -12.43
N TYR A 49 -2.47 -0.93 -12.88
CA TYR A 49 -1.15 -1.26 -13.43
C TYR A 49 -0.94 -0.51 -14.74
N PHE A 50 -0.38 0.69 -14.64
CA PHE A 50 -0.23 1.61 -15.77
C PHE A 50 0.87 1.20 -16.74
N CYS A 51 1.73 0.26 -16.39
CA CYS A 51 2.82 -0.21 -17.25
C CYS A 51 2.33 -0.89 -18.55
N GLN A 52 1.04 -1.19 -18.65
CA GLN A 52 0.43 -1.69 -19.87
C GLN A 52 0.16 -0.60 -20.90
N GLN A 53 0.32 0.66 -20.53
CA GLN A 53 0.05 1.83 -21.37
C GLN A 53 1.19 2.83 -21.25
N GLU A 54 1.61 3.38 -22.38
CA GLU A 54 2.57 4.49 -22.38
C GLU A 54 1.80 5.81 -22.45
N LYS A 55 1.71 6.49 -21.32
CA LYS A 55 1.08 7.80 -21.22
C LYS A 55 1.94 8.71 -20.36
N HIS A 56 2.24 9.90 -20.87
CA HIS A 56 2.99 10.89 -20.10
C HIS A 56 2.28 11.30 -18.82
N SER A 57 0.96 11.30 -18.82
CA SER A 57 0.17 11.61 -17.62
C SER A 57 0.41 10.64 -16.46
N ASN A 58 0.93 9.44 -16.74
CA ASN A 58 1.27 8.50 -15.67
C ASN A 58 2.39 9.01 -14.77
N PHE A 59 3.24 9.92 -15.25
CA PHE A 59 4.27 10.55 -14.41
C PHE A 59 3.67 11.43 -13.32
N ASP A 60 2.44 11.89 -13.49
CA ASP A 60 1.73 12.68 -12.48
C ASP A 60 1.37 11.84 -11.24
N LEU A 61 1.46 10.50 -11.35
CA LEU A 61 1.26 9.60 -10.21
C LEU A 61 2.46 9.57 -9.27
N ALA A 62 3.62 10.07 -9.72
CA ALA A 62 4.83 10.07 -8.89
C ALA A 62 4.68 11.01 -7.71
N GLU A 63 5.26 10.63 -6.58
CA GLU A 63 5.26 11.42 -5.36
C GLU A 63 6.70 11.68 -4.92
N LYS A 64 6.87 12.81 -4.25
CA LYS A 64 8.12 13.14 -3.57
C LYS A 64 8.31 12.18 -2.37
N ILE A 65 9.55 11.81 -2.07
CA ILE A 65 9.89 11.01 -0.89
C ILE A 65 10.79 11.84 0.05
N PRO A 66 10.38 12.11 1.32
CA PRO A 66 9.09 11.77 1.91
C PRO A 66 7.94 12.60 1.32
N GLY A 67 6.78 11.97 1.21
CA GLY A 67 5.59 12.59 0.66
C GLY A 67 4.34 12.06 1.35
N LYS A 68 3.20 12.26 0.74
CA LYS A 68 1.90 11.89 1.32
C LYS A 68 1.85 10.39 1.67
N THR A 69 2.17 9.52 0.73
CA THR A 69 2.12 8.07 0.94
C THR A 69 3.14 7.63 1.99
N THR A 70 4.37 8.11 1.89
CA THR A 70 5.42 7.79 2.85
C THR A 70 5.01 8.19 4.27
N ASN A 71 4.46 9.39 4.43
CA ASN A 71 4.05 9.90 5.75
C ASN A 71 2.90 9.07 6.34
N ILE A 72 1.93 8.67 5.52
CA ILE A 72 0.81 7.83 5.97
C ILE A 72 1.33 6.49 6.52
N PHE A 73 2.19 5.82 5.77
CA PHE A 73 2.67 4.50 6.17
C PHE A 73 3.66 4.55 7.32
N CYS A 74 4.48 5.60 7.42
CA CYS A 74 5.34 5.78 8.58
C CYS A 74 4.51 5.96 9.85
N SER A 75 3.47 6.77 9.81
CA SER A 75 2.57 6.97 10.96
C SER A 75 1.85 5.67 11.32
N LEU A 76 1.38 4.93 10.33
CA LEU A 76 0.67 3.68 10.54
C LEU A 76 1.59 2.61 11.12
N ALA A 77 2.81 2.50 10.63
CA ALA A 77 3.80 1.56 11.17
C ALA A 77 4.14 1.87 12.62
N LYS A 78 4.23 3.15 12.96
CA LYS A 78 4.50 3.57 14.34
C LYS A 78 3.32 3.28 15.27
N GLU A 79 2.09 3.47 14.77
CA GLU A 79 0.87 3.19 15.53
C GLU A 79 0.70 1.69 15.81
N LEU A 80 0.98 0.86 14.83
CA LEU A 80 0.74 -0.58 14.90
C LEU A 80 2.02 -1.36 15.22
#